data_415b6826e8f066830d72b0cca32ba3cc
#
_entry.id   415b6826e8f066830d72b0cca32ba3cc
#
_cell.length_a   1.000
_cell.length_b   1.000
_cell.length_c   1.000
_cell.angle_alpha   90.00
_cell.angle_beta   90.00
_cell.angle_gamma   90.00
#
_symmetry.space_group_name_H-M   'P 1'
#
loop_
_entity.id
_entity.type
_entity.pdbx_description
1 polymer ?
#
loop_
_entity_poly.entity_id
_entity_poly.type
_entity_poly.pdbx_seq_one_letter_code
_entity_poly.pdbx_strand_id
1 'polypeptide(L)'
;MSNVLNMNNYPIPRLDREVKLRENLLRFCRLEPGQVWFDRQNGHRVGCLDASSVPDVITLCRNDRASLAIHDLPYNFIAFEQKRIDEFISWCRKVVNNSSEVLADSSSLYLWIGADQKNGFAPLPELMLMMRETGFVSRSFITLRNQRGYGTQRNWMSVRQELLYYIKGRPKFNPQYTDIPKAVKGYYKNVNGRLTENSARGRGETIRAGNVWIDIQQVFYRLEENVNGCYAQKPLKAIERIIDASSSAGDIVLDFFSHSGTTLLAAEMKGRRCLTMDIDPIFCEITIRRLEHFRQTGQMGWQNSNPFAVELGANGNK
;
A
#
# COMPACT_ATOMS: atom_id res chain seq x y z
N MET A 1 6.75 -15.74 40.14
CA MET A 1 7.93 -15.67 39.25
C MET A 1 7.44 -15.06 37.95
N SER A 2 7.65 -13.77 37.79
CA SER A 2 7.26 -13.01 36.58
C SER A 2 8.25 -13.36 35.48
N ASN A 3 7.77 -14.06 34.45
CA ASN A 3 8.51 -14.17 33.19
C ASN A 3 8.72 -12.78 32.60
N VAL A 4 9.84 -12.18 32.87
CA VAL A 4 10.34 -11.04 32.11
C VAL A 4 10.69 -11.56 30.72
N LEU A 5 9.76 -11.45 29.78
CA LEU A 5 10.00 -11.73 28.39
C LEU A 5 11.13 -10.82 27.90
N ASN A 6 12.20 -11.44 27.47
CA ASN A 6 13.34 -10.74 26.88
C ASN A 6 12.88 -10.15 25.54
N MET A 7 12.44 -8.89 25.54
CA MET A 7 11.78 -8.20 24.43
C MET A 7 12.70 -7.95 23.23
N ASN A 8 14.00 -8.24 23.35
CA ASN A 8 15.00 -7.98 22.30
C ASN A 8 14.90 -8.91 21.09
N ASN A 9 14.21 -10.05 21.20
CA ASN A 9 14.16 -11.08 20.15
C ASN A 9 12.74 -11.53 19.76
N TYR A 10 11.69 -10.89 20.27
CA TYR A 10 10.32 -11.26 19.93
C TYR A 10 9.67 -10.22 19.01
N PRO A 11 8.84 -10.66 18.05
CA PRO A 11 8.02 -9.73 17.29
C PRO A 11 7.16 -8.93 18.27
N ILE A 12 7.11 -7.62 18.08
CA ILE A 12 6.20 -6.78 18.88
C ILE A 12 4.75 -7.17 18.56
N PRO A 13 3.85 -7.09 19.55
CA PRO A 13 2.42 -7.28 19.33
C PRO A 13 1.86 -6.32 18.28
N ARG A 14 0.67 -6.60 17.80
CA ARG A 14 -0.04 -5.72 16.88
C ARG A 14 -0.21 -4.32 17.48
N LEU A 15 0.36 -3.33 16.80
CA LEU A 15 0.33 -1.93 17.26
C LEU A 15 -1.09 -1.34 17.30
N ASP A 16 -1.99 -1.86 16.48
CA ASP A 16 -3.39 -1.44 16.44
C ASP A 16 -4.23 -1.95 17.63
N ARG A 17 -3.68 -2.80 18.51
CA ARG A 17 -4.41 -3.41 19.63
C ARG A 17 -3.80 -3.18 21.01
N GLU A 18 -2.49 -2.95 21.07
CA GLU A 18 -1.75 -2.91 22.33
C GLU A 18 -1.59 -1.48 22.85
N VAL A 19 -2.57 -0.98 23.58
CA VAL A 19 -2.64 0.41 24.06
C VAL A 19 -1.39 0.81 24.86
N LYS A 20 -0.97 0.00 25.85
CA LYS A 20 0.21 0.32 26.69
C LYS A 20 1.50 0.39 25.88
N LEU A 21 1.66 -0.49 24.89
CA LEU A 21 2.82 -0.45 24.01
C LEU A 21 2.81 0.84 23.19
N ARG A 22 1.66 1.21 22.62
CA ARG A 22 1.49 2.44 21.85
C ARG A 22 1.85 3.69 22.65
N GLU A 23 1.32 3.83 23.88
CA GLU A 23 1.65 4.93 24.78
C GLU A 23 3.16 5.04 25.04
N ASN A 24 3.84 3.90 25.20
CA ASN A 24 5.29 3.87 25.35
C ASN A 24 6.06 4.26 24.09
N LEU A 25 5.54 3.95 22.90
CA LEU A 25 6.21 4.23 21.62
C LEU A 25 6.03 5.67 21.16
N LEU A 26 4.93 6.33 21.50
CA LEU A 26 4.65 7.72 21.10
C LEU A 26 5.78 8.69 21.44
N ARG A 27 6.44 8.54 22.58
CA ARG A 27 7.56 9.40 23.02
C ARG A 27 8.81 9.29 22.10
N PHE A 28 8.88 8.27 21.25
CA PHE A 28 9.97 8.07 20.31
C PHE A 28 9.61 8.48 18.87
N CYS A 29 8.40 8.99 18.68
CA CYS A 29 7.95 9.46 17.40
C CYS A 29 8.44 10.89 17.15
N ARG A 30 9.00 11.13 15.96
CA ARG A 30 9.49 12.45 15.51
C ARG A 30 8.38 13.42 15.16
N LEU A 31 7.22 12.90 14.81
CA LEU A 31 6.08 13.71 14.35
C LEU A 31 4.93 13.68 15.34
N GLU A 32 4.37 14.84 15.55
CA GLU A 32 3.08 15.05 16.19
C GLU A 32 1.99 15.32 15.13
N PRO A 33 0.69 15.17 15.46
CA PRO A 33 -0.40 15.52 14.55
C PRO A 33 -0.24 16.93 13.96
N GLY A 34 -0.39 17.06 12.66
CA GLY A 34 -0.20 18.31 11.90
C GLY A 34 1.24 18.52 11.36
N GLN A 35 2.19 17.71 11.74
CA GLN A 35 3.59 17.89 11.35
C GLN A 35 3.97 17.05 10.12
N VAL A 36 4.99 17.52 9.38
CA VAL A 36 5.53 16.84 8.17
C VAL A 36 7.04 16.73 8.30
N TRP A 37 7.56 15.53 8.18
CA TRP A 37 8.97 15.24 7.99
C TRP A 37 9.34 15.39 6.51
N PHE A 38 10.48 16.00 6.25
CA PHE A 38 11.00 16.23 4.91
C PHE A 38 12.34 15.49 4.74
N ASP A 39 12.42 14.63 3.76
CA ASP A 39 13.64 13.96 3.35
C ASP A 39 14.51 14.90 2.50
N ARG A 40 15.68 15.26 3.01
CA ARG A 40 16.61 16.16 2.31
C ARG A 40 17.34 15.48 1.16
N GLN A 41 17.40 14.15 1.13
CA GLN A 41 18.17 13.40 0.14
C GLN A 41 17.40 13.27 -1.18
N ASN A 42 16.18 12.74 -1.14
CA ASN A 42 15.38 12.45 -2.34
C ASN A 42 14.03 13.19 -2.36
N GLY A 43 13.79 14.09 -1.40
CA GLY A 43 12.61 14.95 -1.36
C GLY A 43 11.31 14.25 -0.97
N HIS A 44 11.36 13.08 -0.33
CA HIS A 44 10.17 12.46 0.22
C HIS A 44 9.57 13.29 1.34
N ARG A 45 8.28 13.10 1.58
CA ARG A 45 7.59 13.67 2.74
C ARG A 45 6.77 12.61 3.45
N VAL A 46 6.81 12.65 4.77
CA VAL A 46 5.94 11.85 5.64
C VAL A 46 5.21 12.80 6.56
N GLY A 47 3.88 12.80 6.53
CA GLY A 47 3.04 13.66 7.36
C GLY A 47 2.27 12.86 8.41
N CYS A 48 2.20 13.39 9.64
CA CYS A 48 1.24 12.92 10.63
C CYS A 48 -0.06 13.73 10.45
N LEU A 49 -0.90 13.30 9.49
CA LEU A 49 -1.96 14.11 8.89
C LEU A 49 -3.20 13.26 8.60
N ASP A 50 -4.37 13.92 8.52
CA ASP A 50 -5.64 13.28 8.19
C ASP A 50 -5.93 13.38 6.68
N ALA A 51 -6.04 12.23 6.00
CA ALA A 51 -6.38 12.13 4.58
C ALA A 51 -7.74 12.74 4.21
N SER A 52 -8.67 12.86 5.15
CA SER A 52 -9.99 13.47 4.94
C SER A 52 -9.99 14.99 5.12
N SER A 53 -8.88 15.57 5.61
CA SER A 53 -8.69 17.00 5.85
C SER A 53 -8.02 17.67 4.65
N VAL A 54 -8.70 18.60 3.99
CA VAL A 54 -8.14 19.39 2.88
C VAL A 54 -6.88 20.18 3.29
N PRO A 55 -6.85 20.89 4.45
CA PRO A 55 -5.65 21.59 4.91
C PRO A 55 -4.44 20.66 5.08
N ASP A 56 -4.64 19.45 5.59
CA ASP A 56 -3.58 18.48 5.82
C ASP A 56 -2.99 17.98 4.50
N VAL A 57 -3.85 17.68 3.52
CA VAL A 57 -3.43 17.27 2.19
C VAL A 57 -2.63 18.38 1.49
N ILE A 58 -3.06 19.64 1.63
CA ILE A 58 -2.31 20.79 1.12
C ILE A 58 -0.96 20.94 1.84
N THR A 59 -0.93 20.73 3.15
CA THR A 59 0.30 20.77 3.96
C THR A 59 1.32 19.73 3.50
N LEU A 60 0.88 18.49 3.21
CA LEU A 60 1.74 17.43 2.68
C LEU A 60 2.25 17.78 1.27
N CYS A 61 1.31 18.07 0.36
CA CYS A 61 1.61 18.18 -1.07
C CYS A 61 2.18 19.55 -1.45
N ARG A 62 1.78 20.62 -0.74
CA ARG A 62 2.12 22.00 -1.12
C ARG A 62 1.69 22.29 -2.58
N ASN A 63 2.65 22.65 -3.42
CA ASN A 63 2.43 22.91 -4.86
C ASN A 63 2.77 21.70 -5.76
N ASP A 64 3.16 20.57 -5.17
CA ASP A 64 3.47 19.37 -5.93
C ASP A 64 2.20 18.69 -6.44
N ARG A 65 2.27 18.12 -7.65
CA ARG A 65 1.21 17.32 -8.26
C ARG A 65 1.73 15.92 -8.50
N ALA A 66 1.02 14.89 -8.00
CA ALA A 66 1.43 13.52 -8.17
C ALA A 66 0.84 12.92 -9.46
N SER A 67 1.63 12.08 -10.14
CA SER A 67 1.17 11.34 -11.33
C SER A 67 0.51 10.01 -10.97
N LEU A 68 0.76 9.51 -9.77
CA LEU A 68 0.28 8.24 -9.26
C LEU A 68 -0.13 8.37 -7.79
N ALA A 69 -1.33 7.87 -7.47
CA ALA A 69 -1.75 7.65 -6.08
C ALA A 69 -2.02 6.16 -5.83
N ILE A 70 -1.57 5.67 -4.67
CA ILE A 70 -1.77 4.30 -4.20
C ILE A 70 -2.27 4.38 -2.77
N HIS A 71 -3.53 4.05 -2.54
CA HIS A 71 -4.15 4.15 -1.23
C HIS A 71 -4.64 2.79 -0.74
N ASP A 72 -4.15 2.37 0.42
CA ASP A 72 -4.66 1.22 1.15
C ASP A 72 -5.68 1.71 2.17
N LEU A 73 -6.93 1.85 1.72
CA LEU A 73 -7.99 2.37 2.58
C LEU A 73 -8.13 1.53 3.85
N PRO A 74 -8.12 2.13 5.04
CA PRO A 74 -8.30 1.40 6.28
C PRO A 74 -9.66 0.69 6.26
N TYR A 75 -9.63 -0.61 6.56
CA TYR A 75 -10.86 -1.40 6.62
C TYR A 75 -11.64 -1.03 7.87
N ASN A 76 -12.93 -0.76 7.71
CA ASN A 76 -13.80 -0.25 8.75
C ASN A 76 -13.76 -1.02 10.09
N PHE A 77 -13.51 -2.34 10.04
CA PHE A 77 -13.44 -3.19 11.24
C PHE A 77 -12.10 -3.17 11.97
N ILE A 78 -11.09 -2.52 11.39
CA ILE A 78 -9.72 -2.49 11.93
C ILE A 78 -9.38 -1.09 12.42
N ALA A 79 -9.73 -0.07 11.65
CA ALA A 79 -9.32 1.31 11.89
C ALA A 79 -10.43 2.21 12.46
N PHE A 80 -11.69 1.79 12.37
CA PHE A 80 -12.83 2.56 12.86
C PHE A 80 -13.69 1.70 13.76
N GLU A 81 -14.15 2.25 14.89
CA GLU A 81 -15.22 1.66 15.67
C GLU A 81 -16.49 1.62 14.81
N GLN A 82 -16.75 0.46 14.23
CA GLN A 82 -17.96 0.06 13.50
C GLN A 82 -18.80 1.20 12.86
N LYS A 83 -18.20 1.96 11.94
CA LYS A 83 -18.98 2.92 11.15
C LYS A 83 -20.02 2.21 10.30
N ARG A 84 -21.17 2.85 10.11
CA ARG A 84 -22.12 2.44 9.10
C ARG A 84 -21.50 2.52 7.71
N ILE A 85 -22.02 1.74 6.76
CA ILE A 85 -21.45 1.69 5.41
C ILE A 85 -21.49 3.06 4.71
N ASP A 86 -22.59 3.80 4.88
CA ASP A 86 -22.79 5.12 4.31
C ASP A 86 -21.78 6.16 4.86
N GLU A 87 -21.49 6.12 6.16
CA GLU A 87 -20.48 6.97 6.80
C GLU A 87 -19.07 6.64 6.30
N PHE A 88 -18.75 5.34 6.18
CA PHE A 88 -17.48 4.89 5.63
C PHE A 88 -17.30 5.33 4.18
N ILE A 89 -18.31 5.16 3.33
CA ILE A 89 -18.27 5.58 1.93
C ILE A 89 -18.20 7.11 1.80
N SER A 90 -18.91 7.85 2.67
CA SER A 90 -18.79 9.31 2.72
C SER A 90 -17.38 9.76 3.07
N TRP A 91 -16.72 9.06 3.99
CA TRP A 91 -15.30 9.31 4.32
C TRP A 91 -14.39 8.96 3.14
N CYS A 92 -14.57 7.81 2.48
CA CYS A 92 -13.83 7.44 1.26
C CYS A 92 -13.95 8.51 0.17
N ARG A 93 -15.15 9.08 -0.01
CA ARG A 93 -15.39 10.17 -0.97
C ARG A 93 -14.52 11.38 -0.69
N LYS A 94 -14.39 11.79 0.59
CA LYS A 94 -13.51 12.90 0.97
C LYS A 94 -12.06 12.61 0.59
N VAL A 95 -11.57 11.42 0.92
CA VAL A 95 -10.19 10.98 0.59
C VAL A 95 -9.95 10.99 -0.92
N VAL A 96 -10.87 10.44 -1.72
CA VAL A 96 -10.75 10.42 -3.19
C VAL A 96 -10.78 11.83 -3.78
N ASN A 97 -11.67 12.70 -3.30
CA ASN A 97 -11.74 14.08 -3.75
C ASN A 97 -10.45 14.82 -3.41
N ASN A 98 -9.95 14.70 -2.18
CA ASN A 98 -8.68 15.29 -1.76
C ASN A 98 -7.50 14.80 -2.61
N SER A 99 -7.49 13.51 -2.95
CA SER A 99 -6.49 12.96 -3.88
C SER A 99 -6.60 13.59 -5.27
N SER A 100 -7.83 13.77 -5.77
CA SER A 100 -8.07 14.39 -7.09
C SER A 100 -7.53 15.81 -7.19
N GLU A 101 -7.59 16.58 -6.10
CA GLU A 101 -7.11 17.96 -6.03
C GLU A 101 -5.58 18.08 -6.14
N VAL A 102 -4.83 17.06 -5.71
CA VAL A 102 -3.37 17.07 -5.70
C VAL A 102 -2.74 16.14 -6.75
N LEU A 103 -3.56 15.44 -7.51
CA LEU A 103 -3.13 14.67 -8.67
C LEU A 103 -3.03 15.55 -9.91
N ALA A 104 -2.10 15.18 -10.80
CA ALA A 104 -1.98 15.80 -12.12
C ALA A 104 -3.19 15.49 -12.99
N ASP A 105 -3.41 16.28 -14.06
CA ASP A 105 -4.53 16.09 -14.99
C ASP A 105 -4.49 14.75 -15.73
N SER A 106 -3.30 14.18 -15.90
CA SER A 106 -3.10 12.83 -16.39
C SER A 106 -2.44 12.00 -15.28
N SER A 107 -3.25 11.24 -14.52
CA SER A 107 -2.80 10.52 -13.33
C SER A 107 -3.52 9.19 -13.14
N SER A 108 -2.88 8.31 -12.40
CA SER A 108 -3.39 6.99 -12.01
C SER A 108 -3.74 6.96 -10.52
N LEU A 109 -4.86 6.33 -10.17
CA LEU A 109 -5.30 6.10 -8.80
C LEU A 109 -5.55 4.62 -8.58
N TYR A 110 -4.89 4.05 -7.58
CA TYR A 110 -5.09 2.68 -7.13
C TYR A 110 -5.64 2.69 -5.71
N LEU A 111 -6.75 1.96 -5.51
CA LEU A 111 -7.43 1.85 -4.22
C LEU A 111 -7.49 0.39 -3.79
N TRP A 112 -6.79 0.04 -2.72
CA TRP A 112 -6.98 -1.24 -2.05
C TRP A 112 -8.24 -1.19 -1.19
N ILE A 113 -9.01 -2.28 -1.22
CA ILE A 113 -10.22 -2.43 -0.41
C ILE A 113 -10.45 -3.90 -0.05
N GLY A 114 -10.92 -4.17 1.15
CA GLY A 114 -11.36 -5.50 1.53
C GLY A 114 -12.65 -5.87 0.80
N ALA A 115 -12.64 -7.01 0.14
CA ALA A 115 -13.82 -7.57 -0.51
C ALA A 115 -14.70 -8.36 0.45
N ASP A 116 -14.18 -8.68 1.64
CA ASP A 116 -14.87 -9.51 2.61
C ASP A 116 -16.07 -8.80 3.21
N GLN A 117 -17.15 -9.57 3.33
CA GLN A 117 -18.36 -9.15 4.00
C GLN A 117 -18.39 -9.72 5.42
N LYS A 118 -18.56 -8.84 6.39
CA LYS A 118 -18.78 -9.24 7.77
C LYS A 118 -19.99 -8.47 8.31
N ASN A 119 -20.96 -9.21 8.84
CA ASN A 119 -22.18 -8.62 9.41
C ASN A 119 -22.93 -7.69 8.44
N GLY A 120 -22.97 -8.05 7.13
CA GLY A 120 -23.61 -7.24 6.09
C GLY A 120 -22.79 -6.05 5.58
N PHE A 121 -21.62 -5.80 6.13
CA PHE A 121 -20.72 -4.73 5.65
C PHE A 121 -19.98 -5.18 4.38
N ALA A 122 -20.32 -4.58 3.25
CA ALA A 122 -19.76 -4.88 1.93
C ALA A 122 -19.24 -3.60 1.26
N PRO A 123 -18.03 -3.11 1.61
CA PRO A 123 -17.55 -1.80 1.17
C PRO A 123 -17.18 -1.74 -0.32
N LEU A 124 -16.81 -2.85 -0.94
CA LEU A 124 -16.33 -2.88 -2.32
C LEU A 124 -17.40 -2.42 -3.34
N PRO A 125 -18.63 -2.98 -3.36
CA PRO A 125 -19.67 -2.52 -4.29
C PRO A 125 -20.01 -1.04 -4.08
N GLU A 126 -20.15 -0.60 -2.83
CA GLU A 126 -20.52 0.78 -2.50
C GLU A 126 -19.42 1.77 -2.90
N LEU A 127 -18.15 1.40 -2.70
CA LEU A 127 -17.01 2.21 -3.17
C LEU A 127 -17.02 2.34 -4.70
N MET A 128 -17.26 1.25 -5.42
CA MET A 128 -17.34 1.26 -6.89
C MET A 128 -18.50 2.13 -7.40
N LEU A 129 -19.64 2.11 -6.73
CA LEU A 129 -20.79 2.98 -7.04
C LEU A 129 -20.43 4.45 -6.78
N MET A 130 -19.83 4.75 -5.62
CA MET A 130 -19.38 6.09 -5.27
C MET A 130 -18.38 6.65 -6.29
N MET A 131 -17.44 5.82 -6.76
CA MET A 131 -16.43 6.24 -7.74
C MET A 131 -17.03 6.67 -9.09
N ARG A 132 -18.23 6.22 -9.46
CA ARG A 132 -18.93 6.68 -10.67
C ARG A 132 -19.31 8.15 -10.65
N GLU A 133 -19.37 8.75 -9.47
CA GLU A 133 -19.72 10.15 -9.23
C GLU A 133 -18.48 11.06 -9.12
N THR A 134 -17.29 10.48 -9.33
CA THR A 134 -16.01 11.21 -9.30
C THR A 134 -15.52 11.52 -10.72
N GLY A 135 -14.50 12.35 -10.86
CA GLY A 135 -13.85 12.62 -12.14
C GLY A 135 -12.93 11.49 -12.65
N PHE A 136 -12.87 10.36 -11.94
CA PHE A 136 -12.03 9.24 -12.31
C PHE A 136 -12.75 8.23 -13.22
N VAL A 137 -12.02 7.66 -14.18
CA VAL A 137 -12.51 6.62 -15.10
C VAL A 137 -11.95 5.27 -14.68
N SER A 138 -12.82 4.28 -14.48
CA SER A 138 -12.41 2.90 -14.16
C SER A 138 -11.62 2.29 -15.32
N ARG A 139 -10.48 1.65 -15.03
CA ARG A 139 -9.62 0.97 -16.00
C ARG A 139 -9.53 -0.52 -15.77
N SER A 140 -9.42 -0.95 -14.53
CA SER A 140 -9.33 -2.36 -14.21
C SER A 140 -9.76 -2.64 -12.77
N PHE A 141 -10.28 -3.82 -12.56
CA PHE A 141 -10.49 -4.44 -11.29
C PHE A 141 -9.46 -5.55 -11.14
N ILE A 142 -8.55 -5.43 -10.18
CA ILE A 142 -7.42 -6.33 -10.00
C ILE A 142 -7.64 -7.13 -8.72
N THR A 143 -7.48 -8.44 -8.78
CA THR A 143 -7.50 -9.33 -7.62
C THR A 143 -6.11 -9.87 -7.34
N LEU A 144 -5.60 -9.62 -6.15
CA LEU A 144 -4.42 -10.30 -5.63
C LEU A 144 -4.86 -11.56 -4.88
N ARG A 145 -4.42 -12.73 -5.34
CA ARG A 145 -4.74 -13.99 -4.68
C ARG A 145 -3.83 -14.23 -3.48
N ASN A 146 -4.42 -14.34 -2.31
CA ASN A 146 -3.72 -14.79 -1.12
C ASN A 146 -3.40 -16.29 -1.22
N GLN A 147 -2.21 -16.70 -0.81
CA GLN A 147 -1.82 -18.10 -0.78
C GLN A 147 -2.54 -18.88 0.33
N ARG A 148 -2.83 -18.22 1.45
CA ARG A 148 -3.69 -18.70 2.52
C ARG A 148 -4.97 -17.89 2.56
N GLY A 149 -6.09 -18.59 2.63
CA GLY A 149 -7.37 -17.95 2.85
C GLY A 149 -7.77 -17.95 4.32
N TYR A 150 -8.70 -17.10 4.65
CA TYR A 150 -9.41 -17.08 5.93
C TYR A 150 -10.85 -17.49 5.69
N GLY A 151 -11.39 -18.29 6.56
CA GLY A 151 -12.77 -18.68 6.43
C GLY A 151 -13.20 -19.72 7.47
N THR A 152 -14.49 -20.03 7.44
CA THR A 152 -15.10 -21.13 8.20
C THR A 152 -15.52 -22.20 7.22
N GLN A 153 -15.79 -23.40 7.71
CA GLN A 153 -16.32 -24.48 6.87
C GLN A 153 -17.80 -24.24 6.42
N ARG A 154 -18.36 -23.09 6.78
CA ARG A 154 -19.74 -22.69 6.44
C ARG A 154 -19.81 -21.70 5.29
N ASN A 155 -18.66 -21.25 4.75
CA ASN A 155 -18.59 -20.31 3.65
C ASN A 155 -17.32 -20.53 2.82
N TRP A 156 -17.28 -19.96 1.62
CA TRP A 156 -16.09 -19.93 0.79
C TRP A 156 -14.91 -19.27 1.52
N MET A 157 -13.72 -19.84 1.35
CA MET A 157 -12.51 -19.28 1.93
C MET A 157 -12.17 -17.95 1.24
N SER A 158 -11.95 -16.91 2.05
CA SER A 158 -11.51 -15.62 1.53
C SER A 158 -10.03 -15.70 1.14
N VAL A 159 -9.74 -15.60 -0.15
CA VAL A 159 -8.41 -15.74 -0.73
C VAL A 159 -8.01 -14.55 -1.59
N ARG A 160 -8.74 -13.44 -1.51
CA ARG A 160 -8.52 -12.29 -2.39
C ARG A 160 -8.32 -11.00 -1.61
N GLN A 161 -7.50 -10.12 -2.20
CA GLN A 161 -7.48 -8.69 -1.92
C GLN A 161 -7.83 -7.98 -3.21
N GLU A 162 -8.66 -6.94 -3.10
CA GLU A 162 -9.14 -6.23 -4.27
C GLU A 162 -8.41 -4.89 -4.41
N LEU A 163 -8.01 -4.60 -5.63
CA LEU A 163 -7.31 -3.37 -6.03
C LEU A 163 -8.05 -2.76 -7.21
N LEU A 164 -8.64 -1.61 -7.00
CA LEU A 164 -9.33 -0.87 -8.03
C LEU A 164 -8.36 0.09 -8.72
N TYR A 165 -8.30 0.05 -10.05
CA TYR A 165 -7.48 0.94 -10.86
C TYR A 165 -8.36 1.93 -11.63
N TYR A 166 -8.15 3.19 -11.35
CA TYR A 166 -8.80 4.34 -11.96
C TYR A 166 -7.79 5.28 -12.59
N ILE A 167 -8.23 6.09 -13.56
CA ILE A 167 -7.41 7.12 -14.18
C ILE A 167 -8.15 8.46 -14.25
N LYS A 168 -7.37 9.53 -14.33
CA LYS A 168 -7.77 10.87 -14.76
C LYS A 168 -6.96 11.23 -16.00
N GLY A 169 -7.59 11.75 -17.05
CA GLY A 169 -6.90 12.06 -18.31
C GLY A 169 -6.30 10.84 -19.04
N ARG A 170 -5.05 10.98 -19.47
CA ARG A 170 -4.32 9.95 -20.24
C ARG A 170 -2.96 9.64 -19.62
N PRO A 171 -2.93 9.01 -18.44
CA PRO A 171 -1.66 8.71 -17.79
C PRO A 171 -0.87 7.63 -18.53
N LYS A 172 0.42 7.59 -18.25
CA LYS A 172 1.32 6.56 -18.72
C LYS A 172 0.91 5.19 -18.16
N PHE A 173 1.04 4.16 -18.98
CA PHE A 173 0.91 2.76 -18.55
C PHE A 173 1.95 1.89 -19.25
N ASN A 174 2.84 1.28 -18.48
CA ASN A 174 3.83 0.33 -18.95
C ASN A 174 3.37 -1.10 -18.64
N PRO A 175 3.21 -1.98 -19.63
CA PRO A 175 2.88 -3.38 -19.39
C PRO A 175 3.89 -4.06 -18.48
N GLN A 176 3.40 -4.75 -17.46
CA GLN A 176 4.20 -5.48 -16.50
C GLN A 176 4.15 -6.98 -16.77
N TYR A 177 5.17 -7.70 -16.30
CA TYR A 177 5.30 -9.14 -16.48
C TYR A 177 5.40 -9.84 -15.10
N THR A 178 4.94 -11.07 -15.06
CA THR A 178 5.03 -11.94 -13.89
C THR A 178 6.36 -12.69 -13.86
N ASP A 179 6.64 -13.41 -12.78
CA ASP A 179 7.78 -14.35 -12.73
C ASP A 179 7.41 -15.73 -13.31
N ILE A 180 6.18 -15.90 -13.78
CA ILE A 180 5.69 -17.19 -14.29
C ILE A 180 6.18 -17.36 -15.72
N PRO A 181 6.97 -18.42 -16.02
CA PRO A 181 7.41 -18.70 -17.37
C PRO A 181 6.24 -18.98 -18.32
N LYS A 182 6.37 -18.59 -19.58
CA LYS A 182 5.42 -18.98 -20.60
C LYS A 182 5.59 -20.46 -20.95
N ALA A 183 4.51 -21.23 -20.84
CA ALA A 183 4.48 -22.61 -21.30
C ALA A 183 4.50 -22.71 -22.85
N VAL A 184 3.94 -21.72 -23.54
CA VAL A 184 3.86 -21.67 -25.00
C VAL A 184 4.54 -20.39 -25.50
N LYS A 185 5.61 -20.55 -26.25
CA LYS A 185 6.30 -19.45 -26.96
C LYS A 185 5.68 -19.31 -28.35
N GLY A 186 4.81 -18.38 -28.52
CA GLY A 186 4.21 -18.07 -29.82
C GLY A 186 2.69 -17.84 -29.69
N TYR A 187 2.23 -16.90 -30.46
CA TYR A 187 0.81 -16.59 -30.56
C TYR A 187 0.49 -16.47 -32.05
N TYR A 188 -0.30 -17.38 -32.54
CA TYR A 188 -0.79 -17.34 -33.91
C TYR A 188 -2.13 -16.64 -33.98
N LYS A 189 -2.25 -15.65 -34.83
CA LYS A 189 -3.50 -14.97 -35.10
C LYS A 189 -3.86 -15.22 -36.58
N ASN A 190 -5.10 -15.58 -36.80
CA ASN A 190 -5.63 -15.62 -38.17
C ASN A 190 -5.93 -14.17 -38.60
N VAL A 191 -5.21 -13.71 -39.62
CA VAL A 191 -5.44 -12.40 -40.23
C VAL A 191 -5.75 -12.68 -41.73
N ASN A 192 -6.98 -12.42 -42.13
CA ASN A 192 -7.47 -12.65 -43.50
C ASN A 192 -7.22 -14.08 -44.00
N GLY A 193 -7.53 -15.09 -43.20
CA GLY A 193 -7.38 -16.50 -43.52
C GLY A 193 -5.96 -17.05 -43.45
N ARG A 194 -4.97 -16.25 -43.07
CA ARG A 194 -3.57 -16.70 -42.87
C ARG A 194 -3.19 -16.68 -41.40
N LEU A 195 -2.59 -17.78 -40.93
CA LEU A 195 -1.97 -17.84 -39.60
C LEU A 195 -0.69 -17.01 -39.63
N THR A 196 -0.71 -15.88 -38.90
CA THR A 196 0.46 -15.03 -38.72
C THR A 196 0.96 -15.17 -37.31
N GLU A 197 2.28 -15.38 -37.13
CA GLU A 197 2.93 -15.36 -35.83
C GLU A 197 3.00 -13.91 -35.30
N ASN A 198 2.45 -13.66 -34.15
CA ASN A 198 2.61 -12.37 -33.49
C ASN A 198 3.90 -12.36 -32.68
N SER A 199 5.05 -12.28 -33.39
CA SER A 199 6.38 -12.31 -32.79
C SER A 199 6.64 -11.16 -31.81
N ALA A 200 5.98 -10.00 -31.96
CA ALA A 200 6.14 -8.87 -31.06
C ALA A 200 5.55 -9.14 -29.64
N ARG A 201 4.44 -9.89 -29.55
CA ARG A 201 3.83 -10.32 -28.29
C ARG A 201 4.45 -11.60 -27.72
N GLY A 202 5.16 -12.37 -28.53
CA GLY A 202 5.81 -13.63 -28.16
C GLY A 202 7.19 -13.48 -27.50
N ARG A 203 7.85 -12.35 -27.61
CA ARG A 203 9.26 -12.16 -27.26
C ARG A 203 9.59 -12.24 -25.76
N GLY A 204 8.62 -12.04 -24.85
CA GLY A 204 8.89 -12.16 -23.42
C GLY A 204 8.93 -13.61 -22.96
N GLU A 205 9.83 -13.96 -22.06
CA GLU A 205 9.95 -15.32 -21.49
C GLU A 205 8.87 -15.63 -20.44
N THR A 206 8.29 -14.59 -19.84
CA THR A 206 7.30 -14.69 -18.77
C THR A 206 5.93 -14.18 -19.21
N ILE A 207 4.90 -14.55 -18.45
CA ILE A 207 3.51 -14.16 -18.71
C ILE A 207 3.34 -12.68 -18.40
N ARG A 208 2.69 -11.92 -19.28
CA ARG A 208 2.27 -10.55 -18.99
C ARG A 208 1.27 -10.55 -17.83
N ALA A 209 1.50 -9.68 -16.85
CA ALA A 209 0.60 -9.53 -15.71
C ALA A 209 -0.80 -9.09 -16.17
N GLY A 210 -1.79 -9.88 -15.80
CA GLY A 210 -3.21 -9.58 -16.00
C GLY A 210 -3.80 -8.88 -14.78
N ASN A 211 -5.12 -8.96 -14.66
CA ASN A 211 -5.86 -8.41 -13.51
C ASN A 211 -6.10 -9.45 -12.38
N VAL A 212 -5.47 -10.61 -12.45
CA VAL A 212 -5.39 -11.57 -11.34
C VAL A 212 -3.92 -11.84 -11.07
N TRP A 213 -3.44 -11.42 -9.89
CA TRP A 213 -2.06 -11.56 -9.49
C TRP A 213 -1.89 -12.76 -8.57
N ILE A 214 -1.27 -13.81 -9.08
CA ILE A 214 -1.03 -15.08 -8.37
C ILE A 214 0.45 -15.29 -8.03
N ASP A 215 1.33 -14.47 -8.59
CA ASP A 215 2.78 -14.53 -8.47
C ASP A 215 3.35 -13.62 -7.38
N ILE A 216 2.48 -13.00 -6.57
CA ILE A 216 2.85 -12.13 -5.46
C ILE A 216 2.50 -12.82 -4.15
N GLN A 217 3.51 -13.03 -3.31
CA GLN A 217 3.34 -13.64 -2.00
C GLN A 217 2.89 -12.60 -0.97
N GLN A 218 2.10 -13.03 0.00
CA GLN A 218 1.76 -12.22 1.17
C GLN A 218 3.00 -11.98 2.03
N VAL A 219 3.07 -10.83 2.68
CA VAL A 219 4.20 -10.42 3.53
C VAL A 219 4.45 -11.40 4.68
N PHE A 220 3.43 -12.07 5.17
CA PHE A 220 3.57 -13.11 6.19
C PHE A 220 4.59 -14.21 5.83
N TYR A 221 4.79 -14.47 4.53
CA TYR A 221 5.78 -15.45 4.03
C TYR A 221 7.10 -14.80 3.57
N ARG A 222 7.23 -13.49 3.77
CA ARG A 222 8.35 -12.67 3.29
C ARG A 222 9.00 -11.94 4.47
N LEU A 223 9.77 -12.71 5.28
CA LEU A 223 10.41 -12.17 6.49
C LEU A 223 11.37 -11.01 6.18
N GLU A 224 11.94 -10.98 4.97
CA GLU A 224 12.87 -9.94 4.54
C GLU A 224 12.23 -8.55 4.41
N GLU A 225 10.92 -8.47 4.19
CA GLU A 225 10.19 -7.20 4.07
C GLU A 225 9.19 -6.96 5.21
N ASN A 226 9.00 -7.93 6.10
CA ASN A 226 8.03 -7.82 7.17
C ASN A 226 8.45 -6.75 8.19
N VAL A 227 7.48 -5.94 8.60
CA VAL A 227 7.61 -4.95 9.67
C VAL A 227 6.79 -5.44 10.86
N ASN A 228 7.48 -5.94 11.88
CA ASN A 228 6.84 -6.43 13.09
C ASN A 228 5.97 -5.37 13.75
N GLY A 229 4.78 -5.76 14.18
CA GLY A 229 3.76 -4.87 14.74
C GLY A 229 2.79 -4.27 13.73
N CYS A 230 3.12 -4.28 12.42
CA CYS A 230 2.26 -3.81 11.34
C CYS A 230 1.46 -4.97 10.73
N TYR A 231 0.16 -5.00 11.02
CA TYR A 231 -0.74 -6.00 10.45
C TYR A 231 -1.26 -5.54 9.08
N ALA A 232 -1.54 -6.50 8.19
CA ALA A 232 -2.07 -6.23 6.84
C ALA A 232 -1.15 -5.39 5.92
N GLN A 233 0.16 -5.40 6.18
CA GLN A 233 1.17 -4.80 5.29
C GLN A 233 0.99 -5.30 3.85
N LYS A 234 1.02 -4.40 2.88
CA LYS A 234 1.00 -4.78 1.46
C LYS A 234 2.37 -5.29 1.00
N PRO A 235 2.40 -6.31 0.12
CA PRO A 235 3.65 -6.83 -0.43
C PRO A 235 4.38 -5.77 -1.26
N LEU A 236 5.69 -5.63 -1.04
CA LEU A 236 6.54 -4.67 -1.74
C LEU A 236 6.47 -4.88 -3.26
N LYS A 237 6.52 -6.13 -3.73
CA LYS A 237 6.41 -6.49 -5.15
C LYS A 237 5.10 -6.01 -5.80
N ALA A 238 3.99 -5.95 -5.04
CA ALA A 238 2.73 -5.42 -5.56
C ALA A 238 2.80 -3.91 -5.80
N ILE A 239 3.39 -3.19 -4.84
CA ILE A 239 3.55 -1.74 -4.94
C ILE A 239 4.57 -1.38 -6.03
N GLU A 240 5.70 -2.09 -6.12
CA GLU A 240 6.68 -1.92 -7.20
C GLU A 240 6.04 -2.09 -8.59
N ARG A 241 5.22 -3.15 -8.76
CA ARG A 241 4.50 -3.40 -10.02
C ARG A 241 3.58 -2.24 -10.39
N ILE A 242 2.87 -1.65 -9.44
CA ILE A 242 2.02 -0.48 -9.66
C ILE A 242 2.86 0.74 -10.05
N ILE A 243 3.93 1.00 -9.33
CA ILE A 243 4.85 2.13 -9.59
C ILE A 243 5.46 2.02 -10.99
N ASP A 244 5.99 0.85 -11.34
CA ASP A 244 6.59 0.62 -12.67
C ASP A 244 5.57 0.67 -13.81
N ALA A 245 4.32 0.24 -13.55
CA ALA A 245 3.24 0.33 -14.52
C ALA A 245 2.79 1.77 -14.78
N SER A 246 2.70 2.61 -13.76
CA SER A 246 1.93 3.85 -13.81
C SER A 246 2.73 5.11 -13.49
N SER A 247 4.06 5.03 -13.48
CA SER A 247 4.94 6.18 -13.27
C SER A 247 6.28 6.05 -13.99
N SER A 248 7.05 7.13 -14.02
CA SER A 248 8.43 7.21 -14.50
C SER A 248 9.37 7.56 -13.35
N ALA A 249 10.68 7.34 -13.54
CA ALA A 249 11.69 7.86 -12.60
C ALA A 249 11.55 9.39 -12.46
N GLY A 250 11.67 9.88 -11.25
CA GLY A 250 11.47 11.29 -10.90
C GLY A 250 10.01 11.71 -10.66
N ASP A 251 9.02 10.89 -11.05
CA ASP A 251 7.61 11.17 -10.78
C ASP A 251 7.30 11.15 -9.27
N ILE A 252 6.17 11.77 -8.92
CA ILE A 252 5.66 11.78 -7.56
C ILE A 252 4.60 10.69 -7.40
N VAL A 253 4.80 9.86 -6.37
CA VAL A 253 3.84 8.87 -5.89
C VAL A 253 3.20 9.38 -4.61
N LEU A 254 1.88 9.35 -4.52
CA LEU A 254 1.09 9.77 -3.39
C LEU A 254 0.52 8.56 -2.65
N ASP A 255 0.64 8.55 -1.32
CA ASP A 255 0.02 7.54 -0.47
C ASP A 255 -0.52 8.18 0.81
N PHE A 256 -1.83 8.17 1.01
CA PHE A 256 -2.47 8.75 2.18
C PHE A 256 -2.55 7.82 3.39
N PHE A 257 -2.04 6.60 3.27
CA PHE A 257 -2.10 5.57 4.32
C PHE A 257 -0.78 4.83 4.43
N SER A 258 0.24 5.52 4.95
CA SER A 258 1.63 5.02 4.93
C SER A 258 1.81 3.70 5.68
N HIS A 259 1.11 3.52 6.80
CA HIS A 259 1.16 2.34 7.65
C HIS A 259 2.60 1.86 7.89
N SER A 260 3.04 0.77 7.24
CA SER A 260 4.40 0.22 7.34
C SER A 260 5.41 0.85 6.39
N GLY A 261 5.05 1.88 5.63
CA GLY A 261 5.93 2.59 4.70
C GLY A 261 6.28 1.84 3.41
N THR A 262 5.45 0.88 2.98
CA THR A 262 5.77 0.07 1.79
C THR A 262 5.82 0.91 0.51
N THR A 263 4.90 1.88 0.36
CA THR A 263 4.87 2.77 -0.82
C THR A 263 6.09 3.69 -0.86
N LEU A 264 6.51 4.24 0.30
CA LEU A 264 7.70 5.08 0.38
C LEU A 264 8.96 4.28 0.01
N LEU A 265 9.10 3.08 0.56
CA LEU A 265 10.25 2.21 0.27
C LEU A 265 10.29 1.82 -1.22
N ALA A 266 9.16 1.42 -1.81
CA ALA A 266 9.08 1.08 -3.22
C ALA A 266 9.41 2.29 -4.11
N ALA A 267 8.94 3.48 -3.76
CA ALA A 267 9.24 4.71 -4.48
C ALA A 267 10.73 5.04 -4.45
N GLU A 268 11.39 4.93 -3.28
CA GLU A 268 12.84 5.07 -3.13
C GLU A 268 13.59 4.11 -4.04
N MET A 269 13.29 2.81 -3.96
CA MET A 269 13.94 1.76 -4.76
C MET A 269 13.78 1.98 -6.26
N LYS A 270 12.69 2.60 -6.69
CA LYS A 270 12.38 2.86 -8.10
C LYS A 270 12.76 4.26 -8.58
N GLY A 271 13.40 5.07 -7.74
CA GLY A 271 13.80 6.44 -8.09
C GLY A 271 12.60 7.38 -8.31
N ARG A 272 11.53 7.20 -7.53
CA ARG A 272 10.38 8.10 -7.48
C ARG A 272 10.39 8.87 -6.18
N ARG A 273 9.78 10.04 -6.17
CA ARG A 273 9.54 10.81 -4.95
C ARG A 273 8.20 10.39 -4.35
N CYS A 274 8.15 10.15 -3.04
CA CYS A 274 6.92 9.76 -2.35
C CYS A 274 6.45 10.88 -1.42
N LEU A 275 5.17 11.21 -1.50
CA LEU A 275 4.46 12.03 -0.52
C LEU A 275 3.47 11.11 0.18
N THR A 276 3.70 10.84 1.46
CA THR A 276 2.86 9.89 2.22
C THR A 276 2.46 10.46 3.57
N MET A 277 1.35 9.99 4.10
CA MET A 277 0.87 10.37 5.43
C MET A 277 0.20 9.20 6.14
N ASP A 278 0.10 9.34 7.44
CA ASP A 278 -0.74 8.52 8.31
C ASP A 278 -1.28 9.42 9.42
N ILE A 279 -2.45 9.10 9.95
CA ILE A 279 -2.99 9.82 11.09
C ILE A 279 -2.28 9.46 12.40
N ASP A 280 -1.60 8.33 12.41
CA ASP A 280 -0.93 7.75 13.56
C ASP A 280 0.57 8.08 13.58
N PRO A 281 1.07 8.81 14.60
CA PRO A 281 2.48 9.15 14.72
C PRO A 281 3.41 7.94 14.70
N ILE A 282 2.96 6.79 15.23
CA ILE A 282 3.77 5.57 15.28
C ILE A 282 4.00 5.00 13.87
N PHE A 283 2.96 4.98 13.02
CA PHE A 283 3.12 4.54 11.63
C PHE A 283 3.93 5.53 10.80
N CYS A 284 3.82 6.82 11.06
CA CYS A 284 4.71 7.81 10.48
C CYS A 284 6.17 7.55 10.84
N GLU A 285 6.46 7.29 12.14
CA GLU A 285 7.81 6.98 12.61
C GLU A 285 8.34 5.68 12.01
N ILE A 286 7.53 4.61 11.95
CA ILE A 286 7.90 3.35 11.29
C ILE A 286 8.26 3.58 9.83
N THR A 287 7.47 4.37 9.13
CA THR A 287 7.69 4.72 7.72
C THR A 287 9.04 5.41 7.51
N ILE A 288 9.38 6.38 8.35
CA ILE A 288 10.66 7.10 8.28
C ILE A 288 11.81 6.16 8.64
N ARG A 289 11.72 5.41 9.75
CA ARG A 289 12.75 4.46 10.18
C ARG A 289 13.01 3.37 9.14
N ARG A 290 11.97 2.91 8.45
CA ARG A 290 12.12 1.89 7.41
C ARG A 290 12.93 2.40 6.23
N LEU A 291 12.71 3.63 5.80
CA LEU A 291 13.52 4.28 4.77
C LEU A 291 14.98 4.43 5.21
N GLU A 292 15.21 4.92 6.43
CA GLU A 292 16.56 5.10 6.99
C GLU A 292 17.29 3.75 7.14
N HIS A 293 16.58 2.73 7.64
CA HIS A 293 17.12 1.37 7.76
C HIS A 293 17.52 0.79 6.41
N PHE A 294 16.65 0.93 5.39
CA PHE A 294 16.96 0.49 4.03
C PHE A 294 18.19 1.19 3.45
N ARG A 295 18.31 2.49 3.60
CA ARG A 295 19.47 3.27 3.14
C ARG A 295 20.78 2.88 3.82
N GLN A 296 20.71 2.53 5.10
CA GLN A 296 21.87 2.13 5.88
C GLN A 296 22.32 0.69 5.62
N THR A 297 21.36 -0.22 5.43
CA THR A 297 21.63 -1.67 5.45
C THR A 297 21.30 -2.39 4.14
N GLY A 298 20.52 -1.79 3.26
CA GLY A 298 19.92 -2.44 2.09
C GLY A 298 18.76 -3.38 2.43
N GLN A 299 18.37 -3.52 3.71
CA GLN A 299 17.30 -4.42 4.14
C GLN A 299 15.93 -3.74 4.04
N MET A 300 14.94 -4.46 3.53
CA MET A 300 13.58 -3.95 3.30
C MET A 300 12.68 -3.99 4.55
N GLY A 301 13.10 -4.66 5.60
CA GLY A 301 12.43 -4.81 6.88
C GLY A 301 13.41 -5.25 7.96
N TRP A 302 12.91 -5.61 9.14
CA TRP A 302 13.76 -5.96 10.30
C TRP A 302 13.89 -7.46 10.55
N GLN A 303 13.36 -8.32 9.66
CA GLN A 303 13.40 -9.77 9.79
C GLN A 303 12.91 -10.24 11.19
N ASN A 304 13.84 -10.59 12.07
CA ASN A 304 13.58 -11.08 13.43
C ASN A 304 13.62 -9.98 14.50
N SER A 305 13.66 -8.71 14.11
CA SER A 305 13.69 -7.55 15.00
C SER A 305 12.47 -6.65 14.75
N ASN A 306 12.49 -5.42 15.23
CA ASN A 306 11.41 -4.45 15.04
C ASN A 306 11.94 -3.01 14.95
N PRO A 307 11.14 -2.05 14.45
CA PRO A 307 11.56 -0.66 14.29
C PRO A 307 11.99 0.07 15.56
N PHE A 308 11.59 -0.43 16.73
CA PHE A 308 11.85 0.16 18.05
C PHE A 308 12.71 -0.72 18.95
N ALA A 309 13.49 -1.65 18.38
CA ALA A 309 14.24 -2.63 19.14
C ALA A 309 15.23 -1.99 20.12
N VAL A 310 15.83 -0.88 19.76
CA VAL A 310 16.79 -0.14 20.60
C VAL A 310 16.09 0.42 21.84
N GLU A 311 14.96 1.08 21.65
CA GLU A 311 14.20 1.74 22.70
C GLU A 311 13.51 0.74 23.64
N LEU A 312 13.01 -0.35 23.09
CA LEU A 312 12.37 -1.42 23.86
C LEU A 312 13.41 -2.23 24.66
N GLY A 313 14.63 -2.38 24.12
CA GLY A 313 15.73 -3.07 24.81
C GLY A 313 16.30 -2.27 25.99
N ALA A 314 16.39 -0.96 25.88
CA ALA A 314 16.91 -0.09 26.93
C ALA A 314 15.98 0.02 28.15
N ASN A 315 14.69 -0.24 28.00
CA ASN A 315 13.71 -0.18 29.08
C ASN A 315 13.51 -1.53 29.81
N GLY A 316 14.13 -2.61 29.36
CA GLY A 316 14.09 -3.93 30.02
C GLY A 316 14.97 -4.06 31.26
N ASN A 317 15.77 -3.04 31.59
CA ASN A 317 16.72 -3.04 32.72
C ASN A 317 16.40 -1.95 33.77
N LYS A 318 15.16 -1.52 33.91
CA LYS A 318 14.75 -0.65 35.03
C LYS A 318 13.59 -1.25 35.79
#